data_6baad11c082ebe8f9efa776f1c9d377b
#
_entry.id   6baad11c082ebe8f9efa776f1c9d377b
#
_cell.length_a   1.000
_cell.length_b   1.000
_cell.length_c   1.000
_cell.angle_alpha   90.00
_cell.angle_beta   90.00
_cell.angle_gamma   90.00
#
_symmetry.space_group_name_H-M   'P 1'
#
loop_
_entity.id
_entity.type
_entity.pdbx_description
1 polymer ?
#
loop_
_entity_poly.entity_id
_entity_poly.type
_entity_poly.pdbx_seq_one_letter_code
_entity_poly.pdbx_strand_id
1 'polypeptide(L)'
;SYSRISSEYGWRKNPVSGVNKLHAGIDFAAAGGTPIYAAASGYVQVAGWSTGGYGNYVIIYHGKMSDGNTYTTLYAHMRSVATSAGKYVKQGELIGYVGTTGNSTGNHLHLEVWKGGSKANAVNPRSCIPIPHN
;
A
#
# COMPACT_ATOMS: atom_id res chain seq x y z
N SER A 1 -4.61 -9.01 9.03
CA SER A 1 -5.49 -7.95 9.55
C SER A 1 -4.69 -6.91 10.30
N TYR A 2 -5.31 -5.79 10.55
CA TYR A 2 -4.69 -4.64 11.21
C TYR A 2 -5.44 -4.31 12.52
N SER A 3 -4.73 -3.63 13.46
CA SER A 3 -5.33 -3.21 14.72
C SER A 3 -6.21 -1.96 14.55
N ARG A 4 -5.74 -1.01 13.76
CA ARG A 4 -6.45 0.24 13.48
C ARG A 4 -5.83 0.95 12.27
N ILE A 5 -6.54 1.92 11.73
CA ILE A 5 -5.99 2.83 10.74
C ILE A 5 -5.24 3.92 11.49
N SER A 6 -3.93 4.02 11.27
CA SER A 6 -3.09 5.00 11.95
C SER A 6 -2.97 6.32 11.19
N SER A 7 -3.23 6.31 9.89
CA SER A 7 -3.16 7.52 9.06
C SER A 7 -4.00 7.38 7.80
N GLU A 8 -4.87 8.35 7.55
CA GLU A 8 -5.77 8.38 6.40
C GLU A 8 -5.11 9.00 5.17
N TYR A 9 -5.65 8.67 4.00
CA TYR A 9 -5.33 9.38 2.76
C TYR A 9 -5.78 10.84 2.85
N GLY A 10 -5.01 11.73 2.26
CA GLY A 10 -5.41 13.10 2.07
C GLY A 10 -4.31 14.11 2.35
N TRP A 11 -4.62 15.36 2.07
CA TRP A 11 -3.71 16.46 2.32
C TRP A 11 -3.63 16.77 3.81
N ARG A 12 -2.43 17.02 4.26
CA ARG A 12 -2.19 17.43 5.65
C ARG A 12 -1.10 18.48 5.72
N LYS A 13 -1.21 19.35 6.72
CA LYS A 13 -0.22 20.38 6.98
C LYS A 13 0.86 19.83 7.90
N ASN A 14 2.12 20.01 7.49
CA ASN A 14 3.23 19.65 8.35
C ASN A 14 3.28 20.65 9.52
N PRO A 15 3.21 20.21 10.78
CA PRO A 15 3.18 21.12 11.93
C PRO A 15 4.49 21.90 12.12
N VAL A 16 5.60 21.43 11.58
CA VAL A 16 6.90 22.11 11.70
C VAL A 16 7.11 23.09 10.57
N SER A 17 6.94 22.65 9.31
CA SER A 17 7.22 23.48 8.14
C SER A 17 6.02 24.33 7.69
N GLY A 18 4.81 23.99 8.10
CA GLY A 18 3.58 24.62 7.63
C GLY A 18 3.19 24.28 6.20
N VAL A 19 3.92 23.40 5.53
CA VAL A 19 3.67 23.01 4.14
C VAL A 19 2.62 21.89 4.09
N ASN A 20 1.64 22.02 3.18
CA ASN A 20 0.67 20.97 2.91
C ASN A 20 1.34 19.85 2.12
N LYS A 21 1.11 18.60 2.55
CA LYS A 21 1.62 17.42 1.88
C LYS A 21 0.52 16.40 1.72
N LEU A 22 0.43 15.78 0.54
CA LEU A 22 -0.50 14.70 0.29
C LEU A 22 0.03 13.40 0.91
N HIS A 23 -0.77 12.78 1.78
CA HIS A 23 -0.57 11.40 2.17
C HIS A 23 -1.28 10.52 1.14
N ALA A 24 -0.51 9.89 0.27
CA ALA A 24 -1.02 9.23 -0.94
C ALA A 24 -1.62 7.85 -0.68
N GLY A 25 -1.74 7.43 0.57
CA GLY A 25 -2.26 6.12 0.93
C GLY A 25 -2.88 6.12 2.32
N ILE A 26 -3.18 4.92 2.81
CA ILE A 26 -3.68 4.69 4.16
C ILE A 26 -2.66 3.84 4.90
N ASP A 27 -2.36 4.20 6.16
CA ASP A 27 -1.51 3.40 7.03
C ASP A 27 -2.36 2.59 8.00
N PHE A 28 -2.09 1.29 8.04
CA PHE A 28 -2.75 0.35 8.96
C PHE A 28 -1.75 -0.06 10.04
N ALA A 29 -2.02 0.29 11.29
CA ALA A 29 -1.21 -0.18 12.40
C ALA A 29 -1.44 -1.67 12.62
N ALA A 30 -0.35 -2.44 12.67
CA ALA A 30 -0.40 -3.88 12.90
C ALA A 30 0.92 -4.33 13.51
N ALA A 31 0.90 -5.46 14.22
CA ALA A 31 2.12 -6.02 14.78
C ALA A 31 3.10 -6.41 13.68
N GLY A 32 4.39 -6.25 13.94
CA GLY A 32 5.43 -6.72 13.03
C GLY A 32 5.29 -8.21 12.74
N GLY A 33 5.40 -8.61 11.49
CA GLY A 33 5.21 -9.97 11.06
C GLY A 33 3.76 -10.35 10.74
N THR A 34 2.80 -9.43 10.90
CA THR A 34 1.41 -9.68 10.47
C THR A 34 1.38 -9.92 8.97
N PRO A 35 0.72 -11.00 8.49
CA PRO A 35 0.65 -11.28 7.05
C PRO A 35 -0.08 -10.18 6.29
N ILE A 36 0.41 -9.89 5.09
CA ILE A 36 -0.20 -8.94 4.15
C ILE A 36 -0.70 -9.73 2.95
N TYR A 37 -1.95 -9.49 2.57
CA TYR A 37 -2.61 -10.19 1.47
C TYR A 37 -2.93 -9.24 0.34
N ALA A 38 -2.88 -9.77 -0.90
CA ALA A 38 -3.24 -8.98 -2.08
C ALA A 38 -4.69 -8.51 -1.99
N ALA A 39 -4.91 -7.21 -2.18
CA ALA A 39 -6.25 -6.61 -2.12
C ALA A 39 -7.15 -7.08 -3.26
N ALA A 40 -6.56 -7.44 -4.39
CA ALA A 40 -7.25 -7.99 -5.56
C ALA A 40 -6.26 -8.80 -6.38
N SER A 41 -6.77 -9.61 -7.31
CA SER A 41 -5.93 -10.39 -8.20
C SER A 41 -5.20 -9.50 -9.19
N GLY A 42 -3.99 -9.87 -9.56
CA GLY A 42 -3.20 -9.12 -10.54
C GLY A 42 -1.79 -9.66 -10.69
N TYR A 43 -0.98 -8.91 -11.46
CA TYR A 43 0.42 -9.26 -11.67
C TYR A 43 1.32 -8.39 -10.82
N VAL A 44 2.28 -9.02 -10.15
CA VAL A 44 3.28 -8.32 -9.35
C VAL A 44 4.26 -7.64 -10.30
N GLN A 45 4.28 -6.31 -10.28
CA GLN A 45 5.21 -5.52 -11.09
C GLN A 45 6.54 -5.34 -10.38
N VAL A 46 6.52 -5.15 -9.07
CA VAL A 46 7.70 -4.93 -8.25
C VAL A 46 7.56 -5.72 -6.96
N ALA A 47 8.65 -6.35 -6.52
CA ALA A 47 8.74 -7.01 -5.23
C ALA A 47 10.18 -6.91 -4.75
N GLY A 48 10.48 -6.02 -3.80
CA GLY A 48 11.83 -5.81 -3.34
C GLY A 48 12.02 -4.53 -2.56
N TRP A 49 13.21 -3.97 -2.64
CA TRP A 49 13.62 -2.80 -1.88
C TRP A 49 13.48 -1.51 -2.70
N SER A 50 12.91 -0.48 -2.09
CA SER A 50 12.83 0.87 -2.66
C SER A 50 13.80 1.81 -1.93
N THR A 51 14.56 2.58 -2.69
CA THR A 51 15.40 3.65 -2.15
C THR A 51 14.60 4.94 -1.90
N GLY A 52 13.33 4.99 -2.31
CA GLY A 52 12.47 6.17 -2.20
C GLY A 52 11.69 6.29 -0.90
N GLY A 53 12.02 5.49 0.12
CA GLY A 53 11.38 5.57 1.44
C GLY A 53 10.38 4.48 1.75
N TYR A 54 9.99 3.66 0.78
CA TYR A 54 9.03 2.56 1.01
C TYR A 54 9.64 1.34 1.73
N GLY A 55 10.97 1.20 1.69
CA GLY A 55 11.62 0.00 2.19
C GLY A 55 11.29 -1.22 1.34
N ASN A 56 11.03 -2.35 1.96
CA ASN A 56 10.53 -3.52 1.24
C ASN A 56 9.09 -3.27 0.81
N TYR A 57 8.81 -3.42 -0.48
CA TYR A 57 7.50 -3.08 -1.02
C TYR A 57 7.10 -3.99 -2.18
N VAL A 58 5.80 -4.01 -2.44
CA VAL A 58 5.21 -4.77 -3.56
C VAL A 58 4.26 -3.85 -4.31
N ILE A 59 4.31 -3.90 -5.63
CA ILE A 59 3.35 -3.22 -6.52
C ILE A 59 2.64 -4.29 -7.33
N ILE A 60 1.30 -4.27 -7.32
CA ILE A 60 0.46 -5.20 -8.07
C ILE A 60 -0.39 -4.42 -9.08
N TYR A 61 -0.31 -4.81 -10.35
CA TYR A 61 -1.16 -4.27 -11.41
C TYR A 61 -2.37 -5.18 -11.56
N HIS A 62 -3.56 -4.62 -11.33
CA HIS A 62 -4.81 -5.40 -11.35
C HIS A 62 -5.51 -5.41 -12.71
N GLY A 63 -5.06 -4.55 -13.63
CA GLY A 63 -5.70 -4.42 -14.92
C GLY A 63 -7.01 -3.65 -14.85
N LYS A 64 -7.83 -3.81 -15.89
CA LYS A 64 -9.10 -3.11 -16.02
C LYS A 64 -10.14 -3.72 -15.09
N MET A 65 -10.76 -2.89 -14.27
CA MET A 65 -11.78 -3.30 -13.33
C MET A 65 -13.18 -3.02 -13.89
N SER A 66 -14.21 -3.37 -13.12
CA SER A 66 -15.62 -3.27 -13.56
C SER A 66 -16.06 -1.86 -13.93
N ASP A 67 -15.42 -0.83 -13.38
CA ASP A 67 -15.73 0.57 -13.70
C ASP A 67 -15.05 1.06 -15.00
N GLY A 68 -14.31 0.20 -15.68
CA GLY A 68 -13.61 0.55 -16.91
C GLY A 68 -12.23 1.16 -16.73
N ASN A 69 -11.81 1.41 -15.49
CA ASN A 69 -10.49 1.95 -15.16
C ASN A 69 -9.50 0.86 -14.79
N THR A 70 -8.22 1.10 -15.02
CA THR A 70 -7.16 0.22 -14.53
C THR A 70 -6.75 0.65 -13.13
N TYR A 71 -6.32 -0.31 -12.30
CA TYR A 71 -5.91 -0.05 -10.93
C TYR A 71 -4.62 -0.77 -10.61
N THR A 72 -3.83 -0.13 -9.74
CA THR A 72 -2.58 -0.66 -9.21
C THR A 72 -2.56 -0.42 -7.71
N THR A 73 -2.06 -1.38 -6.94
CA THR A 73 -1.90 -1.21 -5.48
C THR A 73 -0.43 -1.33 -5.10
N LEU A 74 -0.03 -0.54 -4.10
CA LEU A 74 1.31 -0.54 -3.56
C LEU A 74 1.24 -0.82 -2.06
N TYR A 75 2.12 -1.71 -1.60
CA TYR A 75 2.20 -2.16 -0.20
C TYR A 75 3.62 -1.94 0.27
N ALA A 76 3.82 -1.12 1.31
CA ALA A 76 5.16 -0.67 1.71
C ALA A 76 5.49 -0.97 3.17
N HIS A 77 6.74 -0.74 3.52
CA HIS A 77 7.32 -0.91 4.85
C HIS A 77 7.26 -2.34 5.37
N MET A 78 7.36 -3.31 4.47
CA MET A 78 7.31 -4.73 4.82
C MET A 78 8.58 -5.16 5.55
N ARG A 79 8.44 -6.08 6.51
CA ARG A 79 9.58 -6.80 7.10
C ARG A 79 10.25 -7.67 6.05
N SER A 80 9.43 -8.39 5.29
CA SER A 80 9.89 -9.26 4.21
C SER A 80 8.81 -9.38 3.15
N VAL A 81 9.24 -9.70 1.92
CA VAL A 81 8.37 -9.89 0.76
C VAL A 81 8.23 -11.39 0.52
N ALA A 82 6.98 -11.87 0.31
CA ALA A 82 6.67 -13.29 0.11
C ALA A 82 6.24 -13.59 -1.32
N THR A 83 6.48 -12.68 -2.26
CA THR A 83 6.15 -12.85 -3.67
C THR A 83 7.31 -12.33 -4.51
N SER A 84 7.19 -12.40 -5.85
CA SER A 84 8.23 -11.94 -6.75
C SER A 84 7.63 -11.27 -7.97
N ALA A 85 8.41 -10.36 -8.59
CA ALA A 85 8.00 -9.67 -9.80
C ALA A 85 7.71 -10.67 -10.93
N GLY A 86 6.66 -10.40 -11.69
CA GLY A 86 6.22 -11.24 -12.78
C GLY A 86 5.22 -12.32 -12.40
N LYS A 87 5.00 -12.53 -11.10
CA LYS A 87 4.07 -13.54 -10.62
C LYS A 87 2.63 -13.02 -10.64
N TYR A 88 1.68 -13.87 -11.07
CA TYR A 88 0.26 -13.60 -10.90
C TYR A 88 -0.15 -14.01 -9.49
N VAL A 89 -0.83 -13.12 -8.77
CA VAL A 89 -1.37 -13.41 -7.43
C VAL A 89 -2.89 -13.27 -7.45
N LYS A 90 -3.56 -14.09 -6.65
CA LYS A 90 -5.01 -14.02 -6.48
C LYS A 90 -5.35 -13.11 -5.31
N GLN A 91 -6.55 -12.52 -5.33
CA GLN A 91 -7.07 -11.78 -4.19
C GLN A 91 -6.97 -12.63 -2.92
N GLY A 92 -6.40 -12.06 -1.85
CA GLY A 92 -6.21 -12.75 -0.59
C GLY A 92 -4.95 -13.61 -0.52
N GLU A 93 -4.16 -13.68 -1.58
CA GLU A 93 -2.90 -14.43 -1.56
C GLU A 93 -1.85 -13.65 -0.74
N LEU A 94 -1.03 -14.40 0.03
CA LEU A 94 0.03 -13.81 0.85
C LEU A 94 1.10 -13.16 -0.03
N ILE A 95 1.45 -11.89 0.27
CA ILE A 95 2.47 -11.16 -0.48
C ILE A 95 3.62 -10.65 0.39
N GLY A 96 3.48 -10.64 1.71
CA GLY A 96 4.55 -10.21 2.60
C GLY A 96 4.07 -10.08 4.03
N TYR A 97 4.91 -9.42 4.85
CA TYR A 97 4.67 -9.28 6.29
C TYR A 97 4.93 -7.84 6.73
N VAL A 98 4.12 -7.35 7.64
CA VAL A 98 4.23 -5.99 8.20
C VAL A 98 5.58 -5.79 8.89
N GLY A 99 6.17 -4.62 8.69
CA GLY A 99 7.43 -4.23 9.33
C GLY A 99 7.56 -2.73 9.47
N THR A 100 8.81 -2.28 9.57
CA THR A 100 9.16 -0.85 9.71
C THR A 100 10.24 -0.42 8.75
N THR A 101 10.45 -1.16 7.65
CA THR A 101 11.51 -0.84 6.70
C THR A 101 11.24 0.46 5.94
N GLY A 102 12.30 1.12 5.50
CA GLY A 102 12.20 2.41 4.83
C GLY A 102 11.96 3.55 5.81
N ASN A 103 11.25 4.59 5.36
CA ASN A 103 10.94 5.77 6.18
C ASN A 103 9.73 5.49 7.08
N SER A 104 9.92 4.65 8.09
CA SER A 104 8.86 4.25 9.00
C SER A 104 9.36 4.27 10.42
N THR A 105 8.55 4.77 11.36
CA THR A 105 8.88 4.85 12.77
C THR A 105 8.12 3.83 13.62
N GLY A 106 7.25 3.04 13.02
CA GLY A 106 6.48 2.01 13.74
C GLY A 106 5.95 0.96 12.79
N ASN A 107 5.60 -0.20 13.33
CA ASN A 107 5.06 -1.29 12.52
C ASN A 107 3.72 -0.88 11.91
N HIS A 108 3.66 -0.80 10.60
CA HIS A 108 2.42 -0.51 9.87
C HIS A 108 2.53 -0.94 8.41
N LEU A 109 1.38 -1.13 7.79
CA LEU A 109 1.27 -1.29 6.34
C LEU A 109 0.86 0.05 5.74
N HIS A 110 1.62 0.53 4.76
CA HIS A 110 1.24 1.68 3.94
C HIS A 110 0.68 1.15 2.64
N LEU A 111 -0.59 1.45 2.38
CA LEU A 111 -1.31 1.01 1.18
C LEU A 111 -1.63 2.20 0.31
N GLU A 112 -1.22 2.15 -0.95
CA GLU A 112 -1.65 3.12 -1.97
C GLU A 112 -2.48 2.40 -3.02
N VAL A 113 -3.49 3.10 -3.54
CA VAL A 113 -4.26 2.66 -4.70
C VAL A 113 -4.08 3.70 -5.79
N TRP A 114 -3.62 3.27 -6.96
CA TRP A 114 -3.44 4.14 -8.11
C TRP A 114 -4.48 3.82 -9.16
N LYS A 115 -5.21 4.83 -9.61
CA LYS A 115 -6.09 4.72 -10.76
C LYS A 115 -5.24 4.95 -11.99
N GLY A 116 -4.98 3.88 -12.75
CA GLY A 116 -3.95 3.86 -13.77
C GLY A 116 -2.68 3.21 -13.26
N GLY A 117 -1.54 3.50 -13.86
CA GLY A 117 -0.27 2.83 -13.58
C GLY A 117 0.77 3.66 -12.84
N SER A 118 0.40 4.83 -12.30
CA SER A 118 1.35 5.79 -11.75
C SER A 118 0.90 6.34 -10.41
N LYS A 119 1.85 6.56 -9.51
CA LYS A 119 1.60 7.20 -8.22
C LYS A 119 1.01 8.61 -8.37
N ALA A 120 1.26 9.29 -9.49
CA ALA A 120 0.65 10.60 -9.76
C ALA A 120 -0.88 10.52 -9.77
N ASN A 121 -1.43 9.33 -10.00
CA ASN A 121 -2.86 9.07 -10.03
C ASN A 121 -3.35 8.35 -8.76
N ALA A 122 -2.63 8.48 -7.65
CA ALA A 122 -3.05 7.89 -6.38
C ALA A 122 -4.39 8.46 -5.94
N VAL A 123 -5.27 7.58 -5.49
CA VAL A 123 -6.61 7.92 -5.04
C VAL A 123 -6.82 7.44 -3.60
N ASN A 124 -7.86 7.96 -2.94
CA ASN A 124 -8.19 7.48 -1.61
C ASN A 124 -8.55 5.99 -1.67
N PRO A 125 -7.81 5.10 -0.99
CA PRO A 125 -8.12 3.66 -1.01
C PRO A 125 -9.54 3.34 -0.57
N ARG A 126 -10.15 4.14 0.29
CA ARG A 126 -11.54 3.95 0.72
C ARG A 126 -12.54 4.06 -0.42
N SER A 127 -12.21 4.77 -1.50
CA SER A 127 -13.10 4.88 -2.66
C SER A 127 -13.10 3.61 -3.53
N CYS A 128 -12.14 2.72 -3.34
CA CYS A 128 -11.93 1.53 -4.17
C CYS A 128 -12.10 0.23 -3.40
N ILE A 129 -11.78 0.24 -2.10
CA ILE A 129 -11.73 -0.94 -1.24
C ILE A 129 -12.59 -0.68 -0.01
N PRO A 130 -13.47 -1.62 0.39
CA PRO A 130 -14.22 -1.46 1.64
C PRO A 130 -13.28 -1.53 2.84
N ILE A 131 -13.07 -0.39 3.49
CA ILE A 131 -12.19 -0.26 4.65
C ILE A 131 -13.02 0.26 5.83
N PRO A 132 -13.10 -0.49 6.95
CA PRO A 132 -13.84 -0.03 8.12
C PRO A 132 -13.21 1.23 8.72
N HIS A 133 -14.02 2.09 9.29
CA HIS A 133 -13.53 3.18 10.12
C HIS A 133 -13.18 2.66 11.52
N ASN A 134 -12.20 3.29 12.13
CA ASN A 134 -11.80 2.94 13.50
C ASN A 134 -12.92 3.22 14.50
#